data_1f7d600b6b36b2d6611e9f52121e5623
#
_entry.id   1f7d600b6b36b2d6611e9f52121e5623
#
_cell.length_a   1.000
_cell.length_b   1.000
_cell.length_c   1.000
_cell.angle_alpha   90.00
_cell.angle_beta   90.00
_cell.angle_gamma   90.00
#
_symmetry.space_group_name_H-M   'P 1'
#
loop_
_entity.id
_entity.type
_entity.pdbx_description
1 polymer ?
#
loop_
_entity_poly.entity_id
_entity_poly.type
_entity_poly.pdbx_seq_one_letter_code
_entity_poly.pdbx_strand_id
1 'polypeptide(L)'
;MKRENPLFFLFKKLSWPVGLIVAAITISSLGSLSGLLVPLFTGRIVDKFSVSHINWNLIALFGGIFVINALLSGLGLYLLSKIGEKIIYAIRSVLWEHIIQLKMPFFDKNESGQLMSRLTDDTKVINEFISQKLPNLLPSIVTLVGSLIMLFILDWKMTLLTFITIPIFVLIMIPLGRIMQKISTSTQSEIANFSGLLGRVLTEMRLVKISNTERLELDNAHKNLNEIYKLGLKQAKIAAVVQPISGIVMLLTIAIILGFGALEIATGAITAGTLIAMIFYVIQLSMPLINLSTLVTDYKKAVGASSRIYEIMQEPIEPTEALEDSENVLIDDGVLSFEHVDFKYDVKKILDDVSFQIPQGQVSAFVGPSGSGKSTIFNLIERMYEIESGDIKYGLESVYDIPLSKWRRKIGYVMQSNSMMSGTIRVNILYGINRHVSDEELINYAKLANCHDFIMQFDEGYDTLVGERGLKLSGGQRQRIDIARSFVKNPDILLLDEATANLDSESELKIQEALETLMEGRTTIVIAHRLSTIKKAGQIIFLDKGQVTGKGTHSELMASHAKYKNFVVSQKLTD
;
A
#
# COMPACT_ATOMS: atom_id res chain seq x y z
N MET A 1 -17.03 22.54 -7.21
CA MET A 1 -17.06 21.87 -5.89
C MET A 1 -15.82 22.26 -5.09
N LYS A 2 -15.96 22.79 -3.87
CA LYS A 2 -14.80 22.99 -2.98
C LYS A 2 -14.21 21.60 -2.71
N ARG A 3 -12.97 21.35 -3.14
CA ARG A 3 -12.26 20.09 -2.79
C ARG A 3 -12.21 20.03 -1.26
N GLU A 4 -12.90 19.06 -0.66
CA GLU A 4 -12.71 18.78 0.77
C GLU A 4 -11.22 18.53 1.02
N ASN A 5 -10.72 19.02 2.15
CA ASN A 5 -9.33 18.76 2.51
C ASN A 5 -9.15 17.23 2.69
N PRO A 6 -8.26 16.57 1.92
CA PRO A 6 -8.11 15.12 1.92
C PRO A 6 -7.81 14.55 3.32
N LEU A 7 -7.05 15.28 4.12
CA LEU A 7 -6.75 14.90 5.49
C LEU A 7 -8.02 14.92 6.36
N PHE A 8 -8.90 15.92 6.17
CA PHE A 8 -10.16 16.03 6.92
C PHE A 8 -11.16 14.93 6.52
N PHE A 9 -11.18 14.55 5.25
CA PHE A 9 -11.97 13.41 4.76
C PHE A 9 -11.58 12.11 5.47
N LEU A 10 -10.28 11.81 5.58
CA LEU A 10 -9.81 10.64 6.30
C LEU A 10 -10.21 10.71 7.78
N PHE A 11 -10.10 11.87 8.39
CA PHE A 11 -10.49 12.08 9.78
C PHE A 11 -11.97 11.82 10.04
N LYS A 12 -12.85 12.13 9.10
CA LYS A 12 -14.29 11.91 9.22
C LYS A 12 -14.67 10.42 9.19
N LYS A 13 -13.89 9.60 8.47
CA LYS A 13 -14.11 8.15 8.39
C LYS A 13 -13.58 7.35 9.58
N LEU A 14 -12.78 7.99 10.46
CA LEU A 14 -12.15 7.32 11.60
C LEU A 14 -12.97 7.49 12.89
N SER A 15 -13.05 6.44 13.69
CA SER A 15 -13.56 6.51 15.05
C SER A 15 -12.48 7.07 15.99
N TRP A 16 -12.63 8.34 16.38
CA TRP A 16 -11.65 9.01 17.25
C TRP A 16 -11.80 8.57 18.70
N PRO A 17 -10.71 8.15 19.38
CA PRO A 17 -10.73 7.91 20.80
C PRO A 17 -10.66 9.24 21.58
N VAL A 18 -11.73 10.05 21.52
CA VAL A 18 -11.76 11.43 22.04
C VAL A 18 -11.31 11.51 23.50
N GLY A 19 -11.76 10.58 24.34
CA GLY A 19 -11.37 10.53 25.75
C GLY A 19 -9.85 10.34 25.95
N LEU A 20 -9.21 9.47 25.14
CA LEU A 20 -7.76 9.28 25.17
C LEU A 20 -7.01 10.53 24.67
N ILE A 21 -7.53 11.19 23.64
CA ILE A 21 -6.92 12.41 23.10
C ILE A 21 -6.94 13.53 24.13
N VAL A 22 -8.09 13.77 24.75
CA VAL A 22 -8.23 14.78 25.81
C VAL A 22 -7.31 14.44 26.98
N ALA A 23 -7.27 13.19 27.45
CA ALA A 23 -6.38 12.77 28.52
C ALA A 23 -4.89 12.98 28.15
N ALA A 24 -4.48 12.61 26.94
CA ALA A 24 -3.11 12.77 26.47
C ALA A 24 -2.69 14.24 26.40
N ILE A 25 -3.53 15.10 25.82
CA ILE A 25 -3.27 16.54 25.74
C ILE A 25 -3.21 17.17 27.12
N THR A 26 -4.13 16.81 28.02
CA THR A 26 -4.16 17.32 29.39
C THR A 26 -2.89 16.92 30.15
N ILE A 27 -2.52 15.64 30.12
CA ILE A 27 -1.32 15.13 30.79
C ILE A 27 -0.05 15.77 30.22
N SER A 28 0.07 15.88 28.89
CA SER A 28 1.22 16.52 28.26
C SER A 28 1.30 18.00 28.57
N SER A 29 0.17 18.71 28.66
CA SER A 29 0.13 20.13 29.06
C SER A 29 0.48 20.30 30.51
N LEU A 30 0.01 19.42 31.40
CA LEU A 30 0.42 19.40 32.81
C LEU A 30 1.93 19.12 32.96
N GLY A 31 2.47 18.20 32.15
CA GLY A 31 3.91 17.95 32.04
C GLY A 31 4.67 19.20 31.64
N SER A 32 4.21 19.92 30.60
CA SER A 32 4.83 21.19 30.19
C SER A 32 4.76 22.27 31.28
N LEU A 33 3.63 22.42 31.96
CA LEU A 33 3.47 23.35 33.06
C LEU A 33 4.40 23.00 34.25
N SER A 34 4.50 21.72 34.62
CA SER A 34 5.44 21.26 35.64
C SER A 34 6.89 21.49 35.22
N GLY A 35 7.21 21.35 33.93
CA GLY A 35 8.52 21.66 33.34
C GLY A 35 8.91 23.13 33.47
N LEU A 36 7.95 24.08 33.45
CA LEU A 36 8.20 25.50 33.69
C LEU A 36 8.62 25.81 35.14
N LEU A 37 8.29 24.94 36.08
CA LEU A 37 8.70 25.12 37.47
C LEU A 37 10.17 24.72 37.71
N VAL A 38 10.74 23.86 36.88
CA VAL A 38 12.11 23.34 37.05
C VAL A 38 13.15 24.46 37.06
N PRO A 39 13.21 25.39 36.07
CA PRO A 39 14.16 26.52 36.12
C PRO A 39 13.97 27.41 37.37
N LEU A 40 12.71 27.69 37.72
CA LEU A 40 12.39 28.55 38.88
C LEU A 40 12.89 27.94 40.19
N PHE A 41 12.65 26.65 40.42
CA PHE A 41 13.12 25.97 41.62
C PHE A 41 14.63 25.79 41.64
N THR A 42 15.25 25.56 40.46
CA THR A 42 16.72 25.55 40.36
C THR A 42 17.31 26.89 40.84
N GLY A 43 16.75 28.01 40.38
CA GLY A 43 17.17 29.34 40.84
C GLY A 43 17.01 29.52 42.35
N ARG A 44 15.86 29.13 42.91
CA ARG A 44 15.60 29.22 44.37
C ARG A 44 16.55 28.36 45.20
N ILE A 45 16.96 27.19 44.69
CA ILE A 45 17.97 26.35 45.35
C ILE A 45 19.31 27.09 45.41
N VAL A 46 19.75 27.66 44.29
CA VAL A 46 21.01 28.42 44.22
C VAL A 46 21.01 29.59 45.18
N ASP A 47 19.93 30.37 45.25
CA ASP A 47 19.82 31.51 46.14
C ASP A 47 19.84 31.16 47.63
N LYS A 48 19.29 30.00 47.98
CA LYS A 48 19.20 29.51 49.36
C LYS A 48 20.33 28.54 49.73
N PHE A 49 21.26 28.27 48.79
CA PHE A 49 22.39 27.39 49.05
C PHE A 49 23.42 28.13 49.89
N SER A 50 23.61 27.66 51.13
CA SER A 50 24.66 28.13 52.03
C SER A 50 25.44 26.93 52.58
N VAL A 51 26.74 27.05 52.70
CA VAL A 51 27.61 25.98 53.19
C VAL A 51 27.22 25.51 54.62
N SER A 52 26.56 26.40 55.37
CA SER A 52 26.16 26.13 56.76
C SER A 52 24.73 25.53 56.90
N HIS A 53 23.84 25.72 55.92
CA HIS A 53 22.44 25.26 56.02
C HIS A 53 21.90 24.81 54.66
N ILE A 54 21.89 23.51 54.46
CA ILE A 54 21.25 22.89 53.29
C ILE A 54 19.75 22.70 53.57
N ASN A 55 18.89 23.34 52.77
CA ASN A 55 17.44 23.19 52.89
C ASN A 55 16.94 21.91 52.21
N TRP A 56 16.99 20.78 52.92
CA TRP A 56 16.59 19.46 52.43
C TRP A 56 15.15 19.42 51.93
N ASN A 57 14.23 20.20 52.54
CA ASN A 57 12.82 20.26 52.10
C ASN A 57 12.69 20.85 50.69
N LEU A 58 13.51 21.86 50.38
CA LEU A 58 13.51 22.51 49.06
C LEU A 58 14.11 21.58 47.98
N ILE A 59 15.16 20.83 48.33
CA ILE A 59 15.75 19.82 47.46
C ILE A 59 14.76 18.66 47.22
N ALA A 60 14.09 18.19 48.27
CA ALA A 60 13.08 17.15 48.17
C ALA A 60 11.88 17.58 47.30
N LEU A 61 11.41 18.85 47.47
CA LEU A 61 10.35 19.42 46.64
C LEU A 61 10.78 19.52 45.17
N PHE A 62 11.98 19.97 44.87
CA PHE A 62 12.54 20.04 43.54
C PHE A 62 12.64 18.63 42.90
N GLY A 63 13.18 17.67 43.65
CA GLY A 63 13.23 16.28 43.21
C GLY A 63 11.84 15.70 42.90
N GLY A 64 10.85 16.03 43.76
CA GLY A 64 9.46 15.68 43.54
C GLY A 64 8.88 16.27 42.24
N ILE A 65 9.10 17.57 42.00
CA ILE A 65 8.67 18.24 40.75
C ILE A 65 9.34 17.62 39.53
N PHE A 66 10.63 17.31 39.62
CA PHE A 66 11.38 16.68 38.52
C PHE A 66 10.85 15.28 38.20
N VAL A 67 10.59 14.48 39.24
CA VAL A 67 10.01 13.14 39.06
C VAL A 67 8.58 13.21 38.47
N ILE A 68 7.75 14.12 38.98
CA ILE A 68 6.40 14.34 38.47
C ILE A 68 6.45 14.79 37.00
N ASN A 69 7.34 15.73 36.65
CA ASN A 69 7.54 16.15 35.27
C ASN A 69 7.94 14.99 34.36
N ALA A 70 8.90 14.17 34.78
CA ALA A 70 9.34 12.99 34.02
C ALA A 70 8.22 11.98 33.82
N LEU A 71 7.43 11.68 34.85
CA LEU A 71 6.30 10.77 34.79
C LEU A 71 5.18 11.30 33.89
N LEU A 72 4.79 12.57 34.02
CA LEU A 72 3.76 13.17 33.17
C LEU A 72 4.20 13.25 31.71
N SER A 73 5.45 13.59 31.44
CA SER A 73 6.01 13.63 30.08
C SER A 73 6.07 12.24 29.45
N GLY A 74 6.53 11.24 30.22
CA GLY A 74 6.57 9.84 29.75
C GLY A 74 5.17 9.26 29.50
N LEU A 75 4.23 9.51 30.42
CA LEU A 75 2.84 9.05 30.26
C LEU A 75 2.15 9.77 29.10
N GLY A 76 2.37 11.09 28.95
CA GLY A 76 1.89 11.87 27.81
C GLY A 76 2.37 11.30 26.49
N LEU A 77 3.68 11.06 26.36
CA LEU A 77 4.27 10.46 25.16
C LEU A 77 3.70 9.07 24.86
N TYR A 78 3.54 8.22 25.87
CA TYR A 78 2.93 6.89 25.72
C TYR A 78 1.50 6.96 25.19
N LEU A 79 0.66 7.85 25.78
CA LEU A 79 -0.73 8.00 25.35
C LEU A 79 -0.83 8.54 23.92
N LEU A 80 0.02 9.50 23.55
CA LEU A 80 0.09 10.05 22.21
C LEU A 80 0.50 8.98 21.17
N SER A 81 1.52 8.19 21.50
CA SER A 81 1.95 7.07 20.65
C SER A 81 0.85 6.03 20.51
N LYS A 82 0.16 5.67 21.60
CA LYS A 82 -0.98 4.73 21.57
C LYS A 82 -2.13 5.22 20.70
N ILE A 83 -2.44 6.50 20.73
CA ILE A 83 -3.45 7.13 19.85
C ILE A 83 -3.02 6.98 18.39
N GLY A 84 -1.75 7.30 18.10
CA GLY A 84 -1.22 7.20 16.76
C GLY A 84 -1.28 5.80 16.16
N GLU A 85 -0.84 4.80 16.92
CA GLU A 85 -0.92 3.41 16.47
C GLU A 85 -2.36 2.96 16.21
N LYS A 86 -3.32 3.42 17.03
CA LYS A 86 -4.74 3.12 16.82
C LYS A 86 -5.28 3.77 15.54
N ILE A 87 -4.87 5.01 15.26
CA ILE A 87 -5.28 5.74 14.06
C ILE A 87 -4.69 5.09 12.81
N ILE A 88 -3.39 4.73 12.82
CA ILE A 88 -2.77 4.10 11.65
C ILE A 88 -3.35 2.72 11.36
N TYR A 89 -3.64 1.95 12.40
CA TYR A 89 -4.36 0.68 12.25
C TYR A 89 -5.70 0.90 11.54
N ALA A 90 -6.50 1.86 11.99
CA ALA A 90 -7.79 2.15 11.39
C ALA A 90 -7.68 2.65 9.93
N ILE A 91 -6.72 3.54 9.62
CA ILE A 91 -6.47 4.00 8.24
C ILE A 91 -6.09 2.84 7.33
N ARG A 92 -5.14 2.01 7.76
CA ARG A 92 -4.69 0.86 6.97
C ARG A 92 -5.79 -0.17 6.77
N SER A 93 -6.59 -0.43 7.80
CA SER A 93 -7.72 -1.36 7.71
C SER A 93 -8.75 -0.89 6.68
N VAL A 94 -9.21 0.36 6.78
CA VAL A 94 -10.19 0.93 5.85
C VAL A 94 -9.63 1.02 4.42
N LEU A 95 -8.35 1.40 4.27
CA LEU A 95 -7.72 1.49 2.95
C LEU A 95 -7.55 0.09 2.32
N TRP A 96 -7.14 -0.90 3.11
CA TRP A 96 -6.98 -2.27 2.64
C TRP A 96 -8.31 -2.89 2.22
N GLU A 97 -9.35 -2.73 3.05
CA GLU A 97 -10.71 -3.17 2.73
C GLU A 97 -11.20 -2.55 1.41
N HIS A 98 -10.98 -1.24 1.22
CA HIS A 98 -11.36 -0.56 -0.01
C HIS A 98 -10.55 -1.06 -1.22
N ILE A 99 -9.22 -1.23 -1.09
CA ILE A 99 -8.36 -1.70 -2.18
C ILE A 99 -8.79 -3.08 -2.68
N ILE A 100 -9.08 -4.02 -1.78
CA ILE A 100 -9.50 -5.39 -2.19
C ILE A 100 -10.81 -5.37 -2.98
N GLN A 101 -11.67 -4.38 -2.73
CA GLN A 101 -12.98 -4.26 -3.37
C GLN A 101 -12.95 -3.43 -4.66
N LEU A 102 -11.82 -2.85 -5.05
CA LEU A 102 -11.70 -2.06 -6.27
C LEU A 102 -11.91 -2.91 -7.52
N LYS A 103 -12.51 -2.30 -8.55
CA LYS A 103 -12.71 -2.93 -9.85
C LYS A 103 -11.39 -3.24 -10.55
N MET A 104 -11.36 -4.32 -11.34
CA MET A 104 -10.15 -4.78 -12.05
C MET A 104 -9.45 -3.70 -12.90
N PRO A 105 -10.15 -2.80 -13.62
CA PRO A 105 -9.54 -1.72 -14.39
C PRO A 105 -8.60 -0.81 -13.59
N PHE A 106 -8.80 -0.70 -12.28
CA PHE A 106 -7.89 0.05 -11.42
C PHE A 106 -6.53 -0.64 -11.28
N PHE A 107 -6.51 -1.97 -11.12
CA PHE A 107 -5.27 -2.75 -10.98
C PHE A 107 -4.48 -2.82 -12.28
N ASP A 108 -5.15 -2.79 -13.43
CA ASP A 108 -4.47 -2.74 -14.73
C ASP A 108 -3.73 -1.42 -14.97
N LYS A 109 -4.23 -0.32 -14.41
CA LYS A 109 -3.65 1.03 -14.55
C LYS A 109 -2.60 1.36 -13.51
N ASN A 110 -2.59 0.64 -12.39
CA ASN A 110 -1.74 0.97 -11.24
C ASN A 110 -0.81 -0.19 -10.88
N GLU A 111 0.46 0.11 -10.75
CA GLU A 111 1.46 -0.88 -10.33
C GLU A 111 1.26 -1.26 -8.86
N SER A 112 1.37 -2.56 -8.55
CA SER A 112 1.24 -3.08 -7.17
C SER A 112 2.25 -2.45 -6.21
N GLY A 113 3.45 -2.11 -6.68
CA GLY A 113 4.47 -1.41 -5.88
C GLY A 113 4.04 -0.02 -5.43
N GLN A 114 3.32 0.72 -6.27
CA GLN A 114 2.76 2.03 -5.89
C GLN A 114 1.69 1.90 -4.82
N LEU A 115 0.81 0.89 -4.93
CA LEU A 115 -0.22 0.63 -3.94
C LEU A 115 0.38 0.22 -2.58
N MET A 116 1.42 -0.62 -2.59
CA MET A 116 2.17 -0.95 -1.38
C MET A 116 2.78 0.28 -0.71
N SER A 117 3.45 1.16 -1.45
CA SER A 117 4.03 2.40 -0.91
C SER A 117 2.94 3.31 -0.31
N ARG A 118 1.76 3.42 -0.92
CA ARG A 118 0.63 4.19 -0.37
C ARG A 118 0.11 3.61 0.95
N LEU A 119 0.07 2.28 1.05
CA LEU A 119 -0.39 1.58 2.25
C LEU A 119 0.64 1.63 3.40
N THR A 120 1.93 1.70 3.08
CA THR A 120 3.03 1.70 4.05
C THR A 120 3.57 3.09 4.33
N ASP A 121 4.10 3.77 3.30
CA ASP A 121 4.84 5.02 3.48
C ASP A 121 3.91 6.22 3.68
N ASP A 122 2.88 6.37 2.85
CA ASP A 122 1.94 7.49 2.97
C ASP A 122 1.17 7.44 4.30
N THR A 123 0.75 6.24 4.73
CA THR A 123 0.10 6.09 6.04
C THR A 123 1.05 6.39 7.18
N LYS A 124 2.36 6.08 7.05
CA LYS A 124 3.38 6.42 8.05
C LYS A 124 3.56 7.93 8.18
N VAL A 125 3.62 8.67 7.07
CA VAL A 125 3.71 10.15 7.09
C VAL A 125 2.51 10.78 7.80
N ILE A 126 1.31 10.26 7.55
CA ILE A 126 0.08 10.70 8.23
C ILE A 126 0.16 10.38 9.73
N ASN A 127 0.64 9.17 10.09
CA ASN A 127 0.82 8.78 11.48
C ASN A 127 1.78 9.72 12.22
N GLU A 128 2.96 9.97 11.68
CA GLU A 128 3.96 10.87 12.29
C GLU A 128 3.37 12.26 12.55
N PHE A 129 2.59 12.77 11.60
CA PHE A 129 1.92 14.07 11.80
C PHE A 129 0.87 14.03 12.91
N ILE A 130 -0.02 13.03 12.89
CA ILE A 130 -1.15 12.94 13.84
C ILE A 130 -0.68 12.55 15.24
N SER A 131 0.31 11.64 15.36
CA SER A 131 0.71 11.06 16.65
C SER A 131 1.79 11.85 17.36
N GLN A 132 2.64 12.57 16.61
CA GLN A 132 3.79 13.24 17.17
C GLN A 132 3.72 14.77 17.00
N LYS A 133 3.38 15.26 15.81
CA LYS A 133 3.48 16.70 15.52
C LYS A 133 2.27 17.47 16.04
N LEU A 134 1.08 17.04 15.69
CA LEU A 134 -0.16 17.72 16.07
C LEU A 134 -0.39 17.75 17.58
N PRO A 135 -0.23 16.62 18.33
CA PRO A 135 -0.44 16.65 19.77
C PRO A 135 0.61 17.43 20.55
N ASN A 136 1.86 17.48 20.05
CA ASN A 136 2.92 18.27 20.64
C ASN A 136 2.78 19.79 20.42
N LEU A 137 1.82 20.22 19.60
CA LEU A 137 1.60 21.63 19.31
C LEU A 137 1.22 22.39 20.60
N LEU A 138 0.19 21.91 21.31
CA LEU A 138 -0.30 22.59 22.53
C LEU A 138 0.74 22.59 23.66
N PRO A 139 1.39 21.47 24.02
CA PRO A 139 2.52 21.48 24.96
C PRO A 139 3.65 22.41 24.55
N SER A 140 4.01 22.46 23.26
CA SER A 140 5.04 23.38 22.77
C SER A 140 4.64 24.86 22.91
N ILE A 141 3.38 25.19 22.60
CA ILE A 141 2.87 26.57 22.83
C ILE A 141 2.87 26.91 24.31
N VAL A 142 2.42 26.00 25.18
CA VAL A 142 2.43 26.23 26.65
C VAL A 142 3.85 26.47 27.15
N THR A 143 4.81 25.64 26.71
CA THR A 143 6.23 25.84 27.10
C THR A 143 6.80 27.14 26.54
N LEU A 144 6.53 27.48 25.28
CA LEU A 144 7.02 28.71 24.65
C LEU A 144 6.48 29.94 25.34
N VAL A 145 5.15 30.03 25.44
CA VAL A 145 4.48 31.20 26.06
C VAL A 145 4.81 31.28 27.56
N GLY A 146 4.77 30.15 28.26
CA GLY A 146 5.10 30.09 29.67
C GLY A 146 6.55 30.52 29.97
N SER A 147 7.52 30.00 29.19
CA SER A 147 8.93 30.40 29.34
C SER A 147 9.13 31.91 29.06
N LEU A 148 8.47 32.45 28.02
CA LEU A 148 8.52 33.88 27.72
C LEU A 148 7.93 34.74 28.86
N ILE A 149 6.76 34.35 29.37
CA ILE A 149 6.14 35.05 30.51
C ILE A 149 7.08 35.03 31.74
N MET A 150 7.67 33.86 32.04
CA MET A 150 8.58 33.73 33.18
C MET A 150 9.84 34.58 33.01
N LEU A 151 10.40 34.62 31.78
CA LEU A 151 11.55 35.51 31.51
C LEU A 151 11.21 36.98 31.74
N PHE A 152 10.06 37.47 31.29
CA PHE A 152 9.62 38.85 31.52
C PHE A 152 9.33 39.17 32.99
N ILE A 153 8.80 38.17 33.74
CA ILE A 153 8.54 38.32 35.17
C ILE A 153 9.86 38.38 35.96
N LEU A 154 10.86 37.59 35.58
CA LEU A 154 12.14 37.51 36.26
C LEU A 154 12.95 38.78 36.05
N ASP A 155 13.14 39.20 34.79
CA ASP A 155 13.74 40.48 34.43
C ASP A 155 13.40 40.88 33.00
N TRP A 156 12.61 41.94 32.82
CA TRP A 156 12.15 42.37 31.50
C TRP A 156 13.26 43.03 30.66
N LYS A 157 14.26 43.70 31.31
CA LYS A 157 15.36 44.38 30.60
C LYS A 157 16.30 43.33 30.00
N MET A 158 16.68 42.37 30.81
CA MET A 158 17.52 41.25 30.39
C MET A 158 16.83 40.43 29.27
N THR A 159 15.52 40.23 29.38
CA THR A 159 14.73 39.55 28.35
C THR A 159 14.75 40.31 27.03
N LEU A 160 14.58 41.64 27.04
CA LEU A 160 14.68 42.45 25.81
C LEU A 160 16.09 42.42 25.21
N LEU A 161 17.16 42.43 26.03
CA LEU A 161 18.53 42.28 25.54
C LEU A 161 18.77 40.94 24.86
N THR A 162 18.24 39.85 25.41
CA THR A 162 18.36 38.53 24.77
C THR A 162 17.63 38.47 23.45
N PHE A 163 16.51 39.19 23.28
CA PHE A 163 15.79 39.26 22.01
C PHE A 163 16.58 39.92 20.87
N ILE A 164 17.63 40.71 21.15
CA ILE A 164 18.52 41.27 20.13
C ILE A 164 19.23 40.15 19.33
N THR A 165 19.48 38.99 19.92
CA THR A 165 20.11 37.84 19.24
C THR A 165 19.18 37.16 18.23
N ILE A 166 17.86 37.27 18.40
CA ILE A 166 16.87 36.61 17.54
C ILE A 166 16.89 37.12 16.10
N PRO A 167 16.82 38.45 15.81
CA PRO A 167 16.92 38.95 14.45
C PRO A 167 18.20 38.54 13.75
N ILE A 168 19.33 38.54 14.45
CA ILE A 168 20.62 38.11 13.91
C ILE A 168 20.55 36.63 13.50
N PHE A 169 20.03 35.79 14.37
CA PHE A 169 19.84 34.36 14.09
C PHE A 169 18.92 34.12 12.87
N VAL A 170 17.76 34.78 12.82
CA VAL A 170 16.76 34.66 11.76
C VAL A 170 17.34 35.11 10.42
N LEU A 171 18.07 36.24 10.38
CA LEU A 171 18.70 36.80 9.18
C LEU A 171 19.71 35.82 8.56
N ILE A 172 20.43 35.07 9.37
CA ILE A 172 21.42 34.08 8.92
C ILE A 172 20.73 32.74 8.54
N MET A 173 19.79 32.28 9.37
CA MET A 173 19.21 30.94 9.24
C MET A 173 18.20 30.81 8.14
N ILE A 174 17.41 31.84 7.80
CA ILE A 174 16.41 31.76 6.73
C ILE A 174 17.05 31.50 5.37
N PRO A 175 18.08 32.21 4.90
CA PRO A 175 18.76 31.94 3.65
C PRO A 175 19.39 30.54 3.60
N LEU A 176 20.10 30.16 4.66
CA LEU A 176 20.74 28.84 4.76
C LEU A 176 19.70 27.70 4.74
N GLY A 177 18.58 27.88 5.43
CA GLY A 177 17.47 26.93 5.43
C GLY A 177 16.85 26.75 4.05
N ARG A 178 16.65 27.81 3.27
CA ARG A 178 16.15 27.74 1.89
C ARG A 178 17.10 26.99 0.97
N ILE A 179 18.41 27.22 1.09
CA ILE A 179 19.43 26.51 0.31
C ILE A 179 19.43 25.01 0.69
N MET A 180 19.40 24.71 2.00
CA MET A 180 19.34 23.35 2.52
C MET A 180 18.10 22.61 2.02
N GLN A 181 16.93 23.26 2.02
CA GLN A 181 15.69 22.68 1.51
C GLN A 181 15.79 22.33 0.01
N LYS A 182 16.36 23.24 -0.80
CA LYS A 182 16.57 23.00 -2.23
C LYS A 182 17.48 21.80 -2.48
N ILE A 183 18.59 21.69 -1.76
CA ILE A 183 19.52 20.56 -1.89
C ILE A 183 18.86 19.27 -1.41
N SER A 184 18.13 19.32 -0.29
CA SER A 184 17.41 18.15 0.25
C SER A 184 16.39 17.59 -0.74
N THR A 185 15.62 18.46 -1.42
CA THR A 185 14.68 18.05 -2.47
C THR A 185 15.39 17.39 -3.66
N SER A 186 16.50 17.97 -4.11
CA SER A 186 17.31 17.38 -5.18
C SER A 186 17.88 16.01 -4.75
N THR A 187 18.36 15.88 -3.52
CA THR A 187 18.88 14.61 -2.99
C THR A 187 17.78 13.52 -2.97
N GLN A 188 16.55 13.87 -2.53
CA GLN A 188 15.42 12.94 -2.55
C GLN A 188 15.07 12.49 -3.98
N SER A 189 15.11 13.40 -4.96
CA SER A 189 14.89 13.06 -6.36
C SER A 189 15.94 12.09 -6.89
N GLU A 190 17.22 12.31 -6.60
CA GLU A 190 18.29 11.41 -7.05
C GLU A 190 18.24 10.05 -6.35
N ILE A 191 17.87 9.98 -5.07
CA ILE A 191 17.62 8.72 -4.37
C ILE A 191 16.46 7.96 -5.01
N ALA A 192 15.38 8.65 -5.40
CA ALA A 192 14.25 8.03 -6.09
C ALA A 192 14.66 7.46 -7.46
N ASN A 193 15.45 8.23 -8.25
CA ASN A 193 16.00 7.78 -9.53
C ASN A 193 16.87 6.52 -9.37
N PHE A 194 17.75 6.52 -8.36
CA PHE A 194 18.61 5.39 -8.06
C PHE A 194 17.81 4.16 -7.62
N SER A 195 16.80 4.34 -6.75
CA SER A 195 15.90 3.27 -6.33
C SER A 195 15.13 2.65 -7.50
N GLY A 196 14.67 3.49 -8.44
CA GLY A 196 14.03 3.03 -9.68
C GLY A 196 14.98 2.21 -10.57
N LEU A 197 16.25 2.64 -10.68
CA LEU A 197 17.28 1.87 -11.39
C LEU A 197 17.52 0.51 -10.72
N LEU A 198 17.70 0.48 -9.41
CA LEU A 198 17.87 -0.76 -8.65
C LEU A 198 16.68 -1.70 -8.83
N GLY A 199 15.45 -1.18 -8.73
CA GLY A 199 14.24 -1.99 -8.92
C GLY A 199 14.22 -2.69 -10.27
N ARG A 200 14.50 -1.97 -11.37
CA ARG A 200 14.57 -2.55 -12.71
C ARG A 200 15.66 -3.61 -12.85
N VAL A 201 16.88 -3.30 -12.40
CA VAL A 201 18.01 -4.22 -12.51
C VAL A 201 17.77 -5.50 -11.71
N LEU A 202 17.24 -5.39 -10.48
CA LEU A 202 16.96 -6.55 -9.63
C LEU A 202 15.81 -7.41 -10.17
N THR A 203 14.77 -6.78 -10.72
CA THR A 203 13.65 -7.50 -11.35
C THR A 203 14.12 -8.31 -12.56
N GLU A 204 14.98 -7.70 -13.40
CA GLU A 204 15.45 -8.31 -14.65
C GLU A 204 16.90 -8.86 -14.53
N MET A 205 17.31 -9.29 -13.34
CA MET A 205 18.68 -9.75 -13.07
C MET A 205 19.12 -10.88 -14.02
N ARG A 206 18.19 -11.76 -14.41
CA ARG A 206 18.48 -12.82 -15.38
C ARG A 206 18.89 -12.24 -16.75
N LEU A 207 18.22 -11.18 -17.19
CA LEU A 207 18.55 -10.49 -18.45
C LEU A 207 19.94 -9.85 -18.37
N VAL A 208 20.24 -9.16 -17.26
CA VAL A 208 21.54 -8.56 -16.99
C VAL A 208 22.66 -9.61 -17.09
N LYS A 209 22.44 -10.79 -16.46
CA LYS A 209 23.42 -11.90 -16.46
C LYS A 209 23.62 -12.51 -17.85
N ILE A 210 22.54 -12.82 -18.57
CA ILE A 210 22.61 -13.41 -19.92
C ILE A 210 23.26 -12.43 -20.92
N SER A 211 23.00 -11.14 -20.76
CA SER A 211 23.54 -10.09 -21.65
C SER A 211 24.95 -9.64 -21.27
N ASN A 212 25.53 -10.14 -20.17
CA ASN A 212 26.83 -9.71 -19.64
C ASN A 212 26.95 -8.18 -19.47
N THR A 213 25.86 -7.53 -18.99
CA THR A 213 25.76 -6.07 -18.88
C THR A 213 26.01 -5.56 -17.45
N GLU A 214 26.60 -6.37 -16.56
CA GLU A 214 26.88 -5.98 -15.17
C GLU A 214 27.74 -4.73 -15.07
N ARG A 215 28.73 -4.58 -15.94
CA ARG A 215 29.58 -3.37 -15.96
C ARG A 215 28.81 -2.13 -16.35
N LEU A 216 27.92 -2.25 -17.35
CA LEU A 216 27.08 -1.14 -17.79
C LEU A 216 26.14 -0.67 -16.66
N GLU A 217 25.49 -1.61 -15.99
CA GLU A 217 24.60 -1.29 -14.87
C GLU A 217 25.37 -0.76 -13.66
N LEU A 218 26.57 -1.27 -13.39
CA LEU A 218 27.45 -0.72 -12.37
C LEU A 218 27.84 0.72 -12.66
N ASP A 219 28.22 1.04 -13.92
CA ASP A 219 28.59 2.39 -14.32
C ASP A 219 27.39 3.38 -14.23
N ASN A 220 26.19 2.91 -14.58
CA ASN A 220 24.97 3.69 -14.41
C ASN A 220 24.66 3.95 -12.93
N ALA A 221 24.80 2.93 -12.08
CA ALA A 221 24.65 3.06 -10.63
C ALA A 221 25.67 4.04 -10.05
N HIS A 222 26.94 3.95 -10.46
CA HIS A 222 27.99 4.86 -10.01
C HIS A 222 27.74 6.32 -10.40
N LYS A 223 27.15 6.59 -11.56
CA LYS A 223 26.77 7.97 -11.96
C LYS A 223 25.75 8.54 -10.98
N ASN A 224 24.68 7.81 -10.69
CA ASN A 224 23.64 8.25 -9.76
C ASN A 224 24.19 8.40 -8.33
N LEU A 225 24.97 7.43 -7.86
CA LEU A 225 25.61 7.48 -6.53
C LEU A 225 26.55 8.69 -6.41
N ASN A 226 27.27 9.04 -7.46
CA ASN A 226 28.18 10.20 -7.45
C ASN A 226 27.40 11.53 -7.37
N GLU A 227 26.23 11.64 -8.02
CA GLU A 227 25.37 12.82 -7.86
C GLU A 227 24.78 12.91 -6.44
N ILE A 228 24.32 11.79 -5.87
CA ILE A 228 23.88 11.72 -4.47
C ILE A 228 25.01 12.13 -3.53
N TYR A 229 26.22 11.62 -3.75
CA TYR A 229 27.41 11.97 -2.98
C TYR A 229 27.74 13.47 -3.05
N LYS A 230 27.73 14.07 -4.25
CA LYS A 230 27.97 15.52 -4.44
C LYS A 230 26.92 16.37 -3.71
N LEU A 231 25.65 15.97 -3.77
CA LEU A 231 24.57 16.63 -3.04
C LEU A 231 24.72 16.45 -1.53
N GLY A 232 25.10 15.27 -1.06
CA GLY A 232 25.43 14.99 0.35
C GLY A 232 26.57 15.86 0.86
N LEU A 233 27.64 16.04 0.06
CA LEU A 233 28.73 16.96 0.41
C LEU A 233 28.27 18.42 0.47
N LYS A 234 27.34 18.86 -0.42
CA LYS A 234 26.76 20.21 -0.34
C LYS A 234 25.95 20.39 0.95
N GLN A 235 25.16 19.37 1.33
CA GLN A 235 24.43 19.37 2.62
C GLN A 235 25.40 19.44 3.80
N ALA A 236 26.45 18.60 3.79
CA ALA A 236 27.46 18.60 4.85
C ALA A 236 28.17 19.96 5.00
N LYS A 237 28.51 20.63 3.89
CA LYS A 237 29.10 21.96 3.92
C LYS A 237 28.19 22.99 4.58
N ILE A 238 26.87 22.95 4.27
CA ILE A 238 25.90 23.87 4.89
C ILE A 238 25.75 23.53 6.38
N ALA A 239 25.62 22.25 6.73
CA ALA A 239 25.53 21.81 8.11
C ALA A 239 26.75 22.21 8.93
N ALA A 240 27.96 22.10 8.35
CA ALA A 240 29.21 22.53 8.96
C ALA A 240 29.29 24.05 9.23
N VAL A 241 28.47 24.85 8.57
CA VAL A 241 28.32 26.29 8.85
C VAL A 241 27.16 26.55 9.80
N VAL A 242 26.02 25.90 9.61
CA VAL A 242 24.81 26.13 10.43
C VAL A 242 25.01 25.73 11.89
N GLN A 243 25.64 24.57 12.15
CA GLN A 243 25.81 24.10 13.54
C GLN A 243 26.70 25.00 14.38
N PRO A 244 27.94 25.41 13.97
CA PRO A 244 28.73 26.34 14.70
C PRO A 244 28.06 27.72 14.90
N ILE A 245 27.40 28.26 13.86
CA ILE A 245 26.68 29.52 13.96
C ILE A 245 25.58 29.45 15.02
N SER A 246 24.78 28.36 15.01
CA SER A 246 23.75 28.15 16.05
C SER A 246 24.37 28.10 17.45
N GLY A 247 25.50 27.39 17.60
CA GLY A 247 26.26 27.33 18.84
C GLY A 247 26.80 28.69 19.28
N ILE A 248 27.35 29.49 18.36
CA ILE A 248 27.86 30.85 18.64
C ILE A 248 26.70 31.77 19.09
N VAL A 249 25.56 31.74 18.39
CA VAL A 249 24.39 32.57 18.81
C VAL A 249 23.91 32.16 20.20
N MET A 250 23.88 30.86 20.50
CA MET A 250 23.53 30.39 21.85
C MET A 250 24.54 30.86 22.92
N LEU A 251 25.84 30.74 22.63
CA LEU A 251 26.90 31.25 23.52
C LEU A 251 26.85 32.77 23.71
N LEU A 252 26.60 33.51 22.63
CA LEU A 252 26.41 34.96 22.71
C LEU A 252 25.20 35.32 23.58
N THR A 253 24.08 34.60 23.41
CA THR A 253 22.90 34.79 24.25
C THR A 253 23.22 34.55 25.72
N ILE A 254 23.90 33.45 26.04
CA ILE A 254 24.33 33.15 27.42
C ILE A 254 25.34 34.20 27.93
N ALA A 255 26.29 34.62 27.09
CA ALA A 255 27.27 35.65 27.48
C ALA A 255 26.62 37.01 27.79
N ILE A 256 25.60 37.42 27.01
CA ILE A 256 24.80 38.62 27.28
C ILE A 256 24.08 38.48 28.63
N ILE A 257 23.43 37.32 28.87
CA ILE A 257 22.74 37.04 30.12
C ILE A 257 23.74 37.11 31.31
N LEU A 258 24.89 36.46 31.19
CA LEU A 258 25.91 36.42 32.24
C LEU A 258 26.53 37.82 32.48
N GLY A 259 26.89 38.53 31.40
CA GLY A 259 27.55 39.85 31.51
C GLY A 259 26.63 40.91 32.09
N PHE A 260 25.42 41.07 31.55
CA PHE A 260 24.43 42.01 32.04
C PHE A 260 23.87 41.58 33.41
N GLY A 261 23.61 40.27 33.58
CA GLY A 261 23.14 39.71 34.84
C GLY A 261 24.15 39.89 35.99
N ALA A 262 25.46 39.79 35.72
CA ALA A 262 26.48 40.08 36.73
C ALA A 262 26.43 41.56 37.22
N LEU A 263 26.17 42.50 36.28
CA LEU A 263 25.98 43.91 36.64
C LEU A 263 24.71 44.10 37.48
N GLU A 264 23.60 43.46 37.15
CA GLU A 264 22.35 43.54 37.92
C GLU A 264 22.45 42.86 39.30
N ILE A 265 23.22 41.78 39.41
CA ILE A 265 23.53 41.17 40.70
C ILE A 265 24.36 42.13 41.55
N ALA A 266 25.38 42.80 40.98
CA ALA A 266 26.21 43.75 41.69
C ALA A 266 25.41 44.94 42.19
N THR A 267 24.36 45.39 41.52
CA THR A 267 23.44 46.45 41.94
C THR A 267 22.33 45.93 42.86
N GLY A 268 22.22 44.63 43.11
CA GLY A 268 21.19 44.05 43.97
C GLY A 268 19.80 43.95 43.27
N ALA A 269 19.73 44.16 41.97
CA ALA A 269 18.46 44.13 41.22
C ALA A 269 17.93 42.69 41.03
N ILE A 270 18.84 41.74 40.84
CA ILE A 270 18.49 40.30 40.69
C ILE A 270 19.41 39.43 41.55
N THR A 271 19.02 38.17 41.77
CA THR A 271 19.84 37.17 42.47
C THR A 271 20.60 36.26 41.49
N ALA A 272 21.64 35.61 41.99
CA ALA A 272 22.36 34.59 41.21
C ALA A 272 21.43 33.43 40.73
N GLY A 273 20.48 33.05 41.58
CA GLY A 273 19.49 32.05 41.22
C GLY A 273 18.53 32.51 40.11
N THR A 274 18.13 33.79 40.12
CA THR A 274 17.34 34.39 39.03
C THR A 274 18.10 34.32 37.71
N LEU A 275 19.38 34.62 37.69
CA LEU A 275 20.25 34.53 36.52
C LEU A 275 20.29 33.10 35.95
N ILE A 276 20.48 32.09 36.80
CA ILE A 276 20.49 30.68 36.41
C ILE A 276 19.14 30.26 35.87
N ALA A 277 18.04 30.63 36.51
CA ALA A 277 16.69 30.36 36.05
C ALA A 277 16.45 30.91 34.63
N MET A 278 16.90 32.15 34.34
CA MET A 278 16.79 32.76 33.01
C MET A 278 17.55 31.97 31.94
N ILE A 279 18.77 31.51 32.23
CA ILE A 279 19.55 30.67 31.31
C ILE A 279 18.77 29.39 30.96
N PHE A 280 18.22 28.73 31.98
CA PHE A 280 17.43 27.49 31.73
C PHE A 280 16.17 27.78 30.93
N TYR A 281 15.45 28.88 31.17
CA TYR A 281 14.27 29.23 30.34
C TYR A 281 14.65 29.51 28.89
N VAL A 282 15.78 30.18 28.62
CA VAL A 282 16.26 30.43 27.26
C VAL A 282 16.61 29.11 26.56
N ILE A 283 17.26 28.16 27.23
CA ILE A 283 17.51 26.82 26.69
C ILE A 283 16.20 26.10 26.41
N GLN A 284 15.23 26.21 27.30
CA GLN A 284 13.91 25.53 27.17
C GLN A 284 13.09 26.05 25.99
N LEU A 285 13.32 27.27 25.47
CA LEU A 285 12.67 27.80 24.28
C LEU A 285 13.08 27.10 22.99
N SER A 286 14.25 26.44 22.94
CA SER A 286 14.82 25.90 21.69
C SER A 286 13.96 24.82 21.05
N MET A 287 13.47 23.85 21.83
CA MET A 287 12.69 22.73 21.31
C MET A 287 11.29 23.13 20.78
N PRO A 288 10.49 23.93 21.50
CA PRO A 288 9.23 24.47 20.99
C PRO A 288 9.39 25.22 19.66
N LEU A 289 10.43 26.07 19.53
CA LEU A 289 10.69 26.82 18.31
C LEU A 289 10.96 25.88 17.10
N ILE A 290 11.75 24.84 17.32
CA ILE A 290 12.01 23.81 16.27
C ILE A 290 10.71 23.10 15.88
N ASN A 291 9.91 22.65 16.86
CA ASN A 291 8.67 21.94 16.61
C ASN A 291 7.66 22.79 15.81
N LEU A 292 7.51 24.07 16.17
CA LEU A 292 6.63 25.00 15.46
C LEU A 292 7.13 25.32 14.05
N SER A 293 8.46 25.43 13.86
CA SER A 293 9.06 25.71 12.55
C SER A 293 8.83 24.57 11.54
N THR A 294 8.84 23.31 11.99
CA THR A 294 8.63 22.15 11.11
C THR A 294 7.15 21.87 10.83
N LEU A 295 6.25 22.36 11.68
CA LEU A 295 4.80 22.04 11.63
C LEU A 295 4.17 22.29 10.27
N VAL A 296 4.45 23.43 9.63
CA VAL A 296 3.88 23.79 8.32
C VAL A 296 4.35 22.82 7.24
N THR A 297 5.60 22.41 7.28
CA THR A 297 6.18 21.46 6.33
C THR A 297 5.60 20.07 6.55
N ASP A 298 5.51 19.63 7.80
CA ASP A 298 4.98 18.32 8.14
C ASP A 298 3.47 18.23 7.84
N TYR A 299 2.71 19.31 8.04
CA TYR A 299 1.32 19.42 7.60
C TYR A 299 1.18 19.26 6.08
N LYS A 300 2.01 19.96 5.27
CA LYS A 300 1.99 19.85 3.81
C LYS A 300 2.32 18.43 3.34
N LYS A 301 3.28 17.76 3.99
CA LYS A 301 3.60 16.35 3.70
C LYS A 301 2.42 15.43 4.01
N ALA A 302 1.78 15.62 5.17
CA ALA A 302 0.61 14.83 5.56
C ALA A 302 -0.58 15.04 4.62
N VAL A 303 -0.84 16.28 4.18
CA VAL A 303 -1.86 16.59 3.18
C VAL A 303 -1.55 15.93 1.84
N GLY A 304 -0.29 15.98 1.38
CA GLY A 304 0.14 15.32 0.14
C GLY A 304 -0.04 13.80 0.18
N ALA A 305 0.35 13.14 1.27
CA ALA A 305 0.13 11.73 1.50
C ALA A 305 -1.37 11.39 1.56
N SER A 306 -2.16 12.22 2.27
CA SER A 306 -3.61 12.06 2.36
C SER A 306 -4.31 12.21 1.01
N SER A 307 -3.82 13.09 0.12
CA SER A 307 -4.39 13.28 -1.22
C SER A 307 -4.28 12.01 -2.07
N ARG A 308 -3.14 11.33 -2.02
CA ARG A 308 -2.94 10.08 -2.76
C ARG A 308 -3.83 8.94 -2.24
N ILE A 309 -4.02 8.85 -0.92
CA ILE A 309 -4.95 7.90 -0.31
C ILE A 309 -6.40 8.26 -0.67
N TYR A 310 -6.73 9.56 -0.64
CA TYR A 310 -8.06 10.06 -1.01
C TYR A 310 -8.43 9.70 -2.44
N GLU A 311 -7.50 9.82 -3.39
CA GLU A 311 -7.70 9.42 -4.79
C GLU A 311 -8.10 7.95 -4.89
N ILE A 312 -7.41 7.04 -4.20
CA ILE A 312 -7.78 5.61 -4.17
C ILE A 312 -9.17 5.43 -3.56
N MET A 313 -9.47 6.12 -2.46
CA MET A 313 -10.75 6.00 -1.75
C MET A 313 -11.94 6.58 -2.52
N GLN A 314 -11.73 7.28 -3.63
CA GLN A 314 -12.77 7.77 -4.54
C GLN A 314 -13.00 6.82 -5.72
N GLU A 315 -12.12 5.87 -5.95
CA GLU A 315 -12.30 4.88 -7.01
C GLU A 315 -13.51 3.98 -6.71
N PRO A 316 -14.29 3.62 -7.74
CA PRO A 316 -15.47 2.79 -7.54
C PRO A 316 -15.09 1.36 -7.15
N ILE A 317 -15.76 0.86 -6.12
CA ILE A 317 -15.65 -0.54 -5.70
C ILE A 317 -16.59 -1.44 -6.50
N GLU A 318 -16.30 -2.74 -6.50
CA GLU A 318 -17.25 -3.74 -6.98
C GLU A 318 -18.51 -3.75 -6.09
N PRO A 319 -19.70 -4.08 -6.64
CA PRO A 319 -20.92 -4.20 -5.84
C PRO A 319 -20.72 -5.27 -4.78
N THR A 320 -20.59 -4.83 -3.52
CA THR A 320 -20.47 -5.75 -2.37
C THR A 320 -21.86 -5.91 -1.79
N GLU A 321 -22.57 -6.94 -2.22
CA GLU A 321 -23.80 -7.34 -1.53
C GLU A 321 -23.44 -8.09 -0.25
N ALA A 322 -24.16 -7.81 0.83
CA ALA A 322 -23.98 -8.52 2.08
C ALA A 322 -24.14 -10.02 1.85
N LEU A 323 -23.16 -10.80 2.24
CA LEU A 323 -23.11 -12.27 2.08
C LEU A 323 -24.37 -12.95 2.68
N GLU A 324 -25.04 -12.28 3.62
CA GLU A 324 -26.20 -12.81 4.35
C GLU A 324 -27.51 -12.76 3.55
N ASP A 325 -27.72 -11.76 2.67
CA ASP A 325 -28.95 -11.65 1.85
C ASP A 325 -28.90 -12.53 0.58
N SER A 326 -27.76 -13.08 0.26
CA SER A 326 -27.55 -13.77 -1.01
C SER A 326 -27.85 -15.27 -0.98
N GLU A 327 -28.10 -15.92 0.18
CA GLU A 327 -28.29 -17.39 0.24
C GLU A 327 -29.58 -17.90 -0.45
N ASN A 328 -30.62 -17.08 -0.56
CA ASN A 328 -31.95 -17.51 -1.03
C ASN A 328 -32.31 -17.20 -2.49
N VAL A 329 -31.44 -16.58 -3.30
CA VAL A 329 -31.71 -16.41 -4.74
C VAL A 329 -31.30 -17.71 -5.44
N LEU A 330 -32.27 -18.49 -5.87
CA LEU A 330 -32.03 -19.63 -6.77
C LEU A 330 -31.71 -19.05 -8.15
N ILE A 331 -30.53 -19.37 -8.66
CA ILE A 331 -30.17 -19.07 -10.05
C ILE A 331 -30.50 -20.35 -10.82
N ASP A 332 -31.54 -20.30 -11.66
CA ASP A 332 -31.88 -21.43 -12.52
C ASP A 332 -30.71 -21.72 -13.48
N ASP A 333 -30.48 -22.99 -13.75
CA ASP A 333 -29.53 -23.42 -14.75
C ASP A 333 -29.98 -22.97 -16.14
N GLY A 334 -29.10 -22.28 -16.86
CA GLY A 334 -29.46 -21.63 -18.11
C GLY A 334 -28.36 -21.65 -19.17
N VAL A 335 -28.77 -21.33 -20.37
CA VAL A 335 -27.85 -21.09 -21.50
C VAL A 335 -27.19 -19.72 -21.29
N LEU A 336 -25.86 -19.68 -21.34
CA LEU A 336 -25.11 -18.41 -21.35
C LEU A 336 -25.22 -17.80 -22.74
N SER A 337 -25.72 -16.58 -22.85
CA SER A 337 -25.87 -15.85 -24.11
C SER A 337 -25.29 -14.44 -24.05
N PHE A 338 -24.71 -14.05 -25.18
CA PHE A 338 -24.30 -12.66 -25.46
C PHE A 338 -25.27 -12.10 -26.50
N GLU A 339 -25.83 -10.94 -26.21
CA GLU A 339 -26.82 -10.27 -27.06
C GLU A 339 -26.35 -8.86 -27.41
N HIS A 340 -25.87 -8.67 -28.64
CA HIS A 340 -25.42 -7.36 -29.16
C HIS A 340 -24.39 -6.67 -28.27
N VAL A 341 -23.38 -7.42 -27.76
CA VAL A 341 -22.42 -6.93 -26.79
C VAL A 341 -21.32 -6.11 -27.47
N ASP A 342 -21.21 -4.86 -27.04
CA ASP A 342 -20.10 -3.97 -27.35
C ASP A 342 -19.19 -3.81 -26.13
N PHE A 343 -17.89 -3.78 -26.38
CA PHE A 343 -16.91 -3.56 -25.31
C PHE A 343 -15.65 -2.84 -25.81
N LYS A 344 -15.11 -1.96 -24.95
CA LYS A 344 -13.82 -1.28 -25.16
C LYS A 344 -12.98 -1.24 -23.89
N TYR A 345 -11.65 -1.35 -24.04
CA TYR A 345 -10.70 -0.93 -23.03
C TYR A 345 -10.35 0.55 -23.29
N ASP A 346 -10.67 1.44 -22.37
CA ASP A 346 -10.54 2.88 -22.52
C ASP A 346 -11.17 3.43 -23.82
N VAL A 347 -10.38 3.65 -24.88
CA VAL A 347 -10.84 4.23 -26.16
C VAL A 347 -10.95 3.18 -27.26
N LYS A 348 -10.22 2.06 -27.13
CA LYS A 348 -10.14 1.03 -28.19
C LYS A 348 -11.27 0.03 -28.10
N LYS A 349 -12.18 0.04 -29.09
CA LYS A 349 -13.23 -0.99 -29.22
C LYS A 349 -12.59 -2.35 -29.49
N ILE A 350 -12.96 -3.35 -28.69
CA ILE A 350 -12.43 -4.72 -28.76
C ILE A 350 -13.50 -5.69 -29.22
N LEU A 351 -14.74 -5.55 -28.74
CA LEU A 351 -15.88 -6.33 -29.19
C LEU A 351 -16.88 -5.39 -29.86
N ASP A 352 -17.44 -5.81 -30.97
CA ASP A 352 -18.31 -5.03 -31.83
C ASP A 352 -19.52 -5.89 -32.26
N ASP A 353 -20.69 -5.63 -31.67
CA ASP A 353 -21.96 -6.31 -31.90
C ASP A 353 -21.86 -7.85 -31.78
N VAL A 354 -21.27 -8.32 -30.65
CA VAL A 354 -21.02 -9.75 -30.44
C VAL A 354 -22.29 -10.43 -29.92
N SER A 355 -22.77 -11.43 -30.69
CA SER A 355 -23.95 -12.23 -30.31
C SER A 355 -23.69 -13.73 -30.51
N PHE A 356 -23.88 -14.50 -29.44
CA PHE A 356 -23.78 -15.96 -29.47
C PHE A 356 -24.46 -16.60 -28.26
N GLN A 357 -24.63 -17.92 -28.31
CA GLN A 357 -25.14 -18.73 -27.19
C GLN A 357 -24.21 -19.90 -26.95
N ILE A 358 -24.00 -20.24 -25.67
CA ILE A 358 -23.21 -21.39 -25.24
C ILE A 358 -24.18 -22.48 -24.77
N PRO A 359 -24.25 -23.62 -25.47
CA PRO A 359 -25.11 -24.74 -25.08
C PRO A 359 -24.70 -25.29 -23.70
N GLN A 360 -25.68 -25.58 -22.86
CA GLN A 360 -25.46 -26.16 -21.55
C GLN A 360 -24.86 -27.57 -21.63
N GLY A 361 -23.91 -27.88 -20.73
CA GLY A 361 -23.30 -29.22 -20.65
C GLY A 361 -22.42 -29.60 -21.83
N GLN A 362 -22.06 -28.68 -22.71
CA GLN A 362 -21.23 -28.91 -23.89
C GLN A 362 -19.95 -28.08 -23.87
N VAL A 363 -18.99 -28.52 -24.68
CA VAL A 363 -17.73 -27.78 -24.88
C VAL A 363 -17.90 -26.83 -26.07
N SER A 364 -17.76 -25.54 -25.83
CA SER A 364 -17.73 -24.49 -26.84
C SER A 364 -16.32 -23.89 -26.96
N ALA A 365 -15.76 -23.89 -28.19
CA ALA A 365 -14.41 -23.38 -28.42
C ALA A 365 -14.42 -21.99 -29.06
N PHE A 366 -13.75 -21.02 -28.45
CA PHE A 366 -13.42 -19.74 -29.07
C PHE A 366 -12.14 -19.85 -29.87
N VAL A 367 -12.22 -19.55 -31.16
CA VAL A 367 -11.12 -19.66 -32.12
C VAL A 367 -10.96 -18.35 -32.89
N GLY A 368 -9.74 -17.96 -33.22
CA GLY A 368 -9.46 -16.77 -34.01
C GLY A 368 -8.06 -16.21 -33.79
N PRO A 369 -7.64 -15.24 -34.60
CA PRO A 369 -6.32 -14.63 -34.51
C PRO A 369 -6.04 -14.03 -33.10
N SER A 370 -4.75 -13.81 -32.78
CA SER A 370 -4.39 -13.08 -31.57
C SER A 370 -4.97 -11.67 -31.61
N GLY A 371 -5.49 -11.19 -30.49
CA GLY A 371 -6.14 -9.88 -30.38
C GLY A 371 -7.56 -9.81 -30.96
N SER A 372 -8.20 -10.94 -31.28
CA SER A 372 -9.60 -10.96 -31.77
C SER A 372 -10.66 -10.76 -30.68
N GLY A 373 -10.29 -10.73 -29.39
CA GLY A 373 -11.20 -10.49 -28.27
C GLY A 373 -11.57 -11.74 -27.45
N LYS A 374 -10.93 -12.89 -27.66
CA LYS A 374 -11.25 -14.15 -26.95
C LYS A 374 -11.11 -14.04 -25.42
N SER A 375 -9.95 -13.59 -24.92
CA SER A 375 -9.73 -13.41 -23.47
C SER A 375 -10.60 -12.28 -22.89
N THR A 376 -10.98 -11.30 -23.72
CA THR A 376 -11.93 -10.25 -23.32
C THR A 376 -13.31 -10.85 -23.02
N ILE A 377 -13.78 -11.81 -23.82
CA ILE A 377 -15.04 -12.50 -23.54
C ILE A 377 -15.00 -13.22 -22.19
N PHE A 378 -13.88 -13.87 -21.83
CA PHE A 378 -13.70 -14.50 -20.51
C PHE A 378 -13.81 -13.48 -19.39
N ASN A 379 -13.09 -12.36 -19.52
CA ASN A 379 -13.14 -11.27 -18.54
C ASN A 379 -14.57 -10.70 -18.35
N LEU A 380 -15.37 -10.66 -19.43
CA LEU A 380 -16.78 -10.21 -19.36
C LEU A 380 -17.67 -11.28 -18.73
N ILE A 381 -17.46 -12.56 -19.01
CA ILE A 381 -18.18 -13.65 -18.33
C ILE A 381 -17.92 -13.61 -16.82
N GLU A 382 -16.69 -13.35 -16.39
CA GLU A 382 -16.33 -13.22 -14.97
C GLU A 382 -16.76 -11.89 -14.34
N ARG A 383 -17.31 -10.97 -15.16
CA ARG A 383 -17.66 -9.61 -14.73
C ARG A 383 -16.47 -8.87 -14.10
N MET A 384 -15.27 -9.04 -14.68
CA MET A 384 -14.08 -8.24 -14.33
C MET A 384 -14.19 -6.83 -14.93
N TYR A 385 -14.96 -6.68 -16.02
CA TYR A 385 -15.25 -5.43 -16.72
C TYR A 385 -16.74 -5.35 -17.02
N GLU A 386 -17.23 -4.11 -17.19
CA GLU A 386 -18.60 -3.83 -17.59
C GLU A 386 -18.67 -3.65 -19.10
N ILE A 387 -19.75 -4.15 -19.73
CA ILE A 387 -20.03 -3.96 -21.16
C ILE A 387 -20.41 -2.49 -21.46
N GLU A 388 -20.21 -2.05 -22.70
CA GLU A 388 -20.64 -0.70 -23.15
C GLU A 388 -22.12 -0.69 -23.58
N SER A 389 -22.55 -1.74 -24.26
CA SER A 389 -23.93 -1.94 -24.68
C SER A 389 -24.22 -3.41 -24.90
N GLY A 390 -25.50 -3.78 -25.06
CA GLY A 390 -25.96 -5.16 -25.15
C GLY A 390 -26.27 -5.76 -23.79
N ASP A 391 -26.32 -7.10 -23.74
CA ASP A 391 -26.52 -7.85 -22.49
C ASP A 391 -25.81 -9.20 -22.52
N ILE A 392 -25.44 -9.70 -21.34
CA ILE A 392 -24.94 -11.04 -21.11
C ILE A 392 -25.95 -11.73 -20.19
N LYS A 393 -26.57 -12.82 -20.66
CA LYS A 393 -27.62 -13.51 -19.91
C LYS A 393 -27.22 -14.94 -19.54
N TYR A 394 -27.73 -15.39 -18.41
CA TYR A 394 -27.71 -16.78 -18.00
C TYR A 394 -29.15 -17.26 -17.80
N GLY A 395 -29.65 -18.08 -18.74
CA GLY A 395 -31.05 -18.36 -18.89
C GLY A 395 -31.82 -17.13 -19.37
N LEU A 396 -32.77 -16.68 -18.58
CA LEU A 396 -33.58 -15.48 -18.86
C LEU A 396 -33.08 -14.21 -18.14
N GLU A 397 -32.15 -14.36 -17.20
CA GLU A 397 -31.68 -13.29 -16.30
C GLU A 397 -30.37 -12.68 -16.79
N SER A 398 -30.24 -11.35 -16.70
CA SER A 398 -28.95 -10.70 -16.95
C SER A 398 -27.93 -11.10 -15.89
N VAL A 399 -26.72 -11.43 -16.30
CA VAL A 399 -25.65 -11.75 -15.33
C VAL A 399 -25.35 -10.56 -14.41
N TYR A 400 -25.70 -9.32 -14.81
CA TYR A 400 -25.50 -8.12 -14.00
C TYR A 400 -26.54 -7.96 -12.90
N ASP A 401 -27.71 -8.61 -13.01
CA ASP A 401 -28.75 -8.64 -11.98
C ASP A 401 -28.47 -9.73 -10.92
N ILE A 402 -27.62 -10.69 -11.24
CA ILE A 402 -27.18 -11.74 -10.31
C ILE A 402 -26.12 -11.17 -9.34
N PRO A 403 -26.22 -11.45 -8.01
CA PRO A 403 -25.18 -11.10 -7.06
C PRO A 403 -23.79 -11.55 -7.51
N LEU A 404 -22.80 -10.65 -7.54
CA LEU A 404 -21.47 -10.92 -8.10
C LEU A 404 -20.78 -12.13 -7.44
N SER A 405 -20.92 -12.28 -6.13
CA SER A 405 -20.35 -13.38 -5.38
C SER A 405 -20.95 -14.73 -5.78
N LYS A 406 -22.28 -14.77 -6.06
CA LYS A 406 -22.96 -15.98 -6.54
C LYS A 406 -22.59 -16.32 -7.97
N TRP A 407 -22.57 -15.30 -8.83
CA TRP A 407 -22.16 -15.48 -10.20
C TRP A 407 -20.77 -16.08 -10.32
N ARG A 408 -19.78 -15.48 -9.63
CA ARG A 408 -18.39 -15.99 -9.66
C ARG A 408 -18.22 -17.36 -8.99
N ARG A 409 -19.12 -17.79 -8.11
CA ARG A 409 -19.12 -19.16 -7.56
C ARG A 409 -19.47 -20.20 -8.64
N LYS A 410 -20.39 -19.88 -9.55
CA LYS A 410 -20.78 -20.77 -10.67
C LYS A 410 -19.67 -20.94 -11.70
N ILE A 411 -18.65 -20.08 -11.73
CA ILE A 411 -17.58 -20.08 -12.73
C ILE A 411 -16.31 -20.68 -12.14
N GLY A 412 -15.72 -21.67 -12.80
CA GLY A 412 -14.35 -22.14 -12.58
C GLY A 412 -13.46 -21.63 -13.69
N TYR A 413 -12.24 -21.22 -13.38
CA TYR A 413 -11.29 -20.74 -14.39
C TYR A 413 -9.94 -21.41 -14.20
N VAL A 414 -9.48 -22.11 -15.24
CA VAL A 414 -8.12 -22.62 -15.35
C VAL A 414 -7.34 -21.66 -16.24
N MET A 415 -6.48 -20.86 -15.62
CA MET A 415 -5.76 -19.76 -16.26
C MET A 415 -4.49 -20.26 -16.96
N GLN A 416 -4.11 -19.61 -18.06
CA GLN A 416 -2.81 -19.82 -18.71
C GLN A 416 -1.63 -19.56 -17.77
N SER A 417 -1.71 -18.56 -16.89
CA SER A 417 -0.63 -18.15 -15.98
C SER A 417 -0.46 -19.08 -14.77
N ASN A 418 -1.41 -19.96 -14.47
CA ASN A 418 -1.42 -20.88 -13.33
C ASN A 418 -0.99 -20.19 -12.03
N SER A 419 -1.69 -19.10 -11.68
CA SER A 419 -1.33 -18.23 -10.55
C SER A 419 -1.46 -18.96 -9.22
N MET A 420 -0.40 -18.85 -8.39
CA MET A 420 -0.33 -19.42 -7.04
C MET A 420 -0.17 -18.34 -5.99
N MET A 421 -0.90 -18.50 -4.89
CA MET A 421 -0.69 -17.71 -3.68
C MET A 421 0.46 -18.28 -2.88
N SER A 422 1.22 -17.41 -2.20
CA SER A 422 2.23 -17.89 -1.23
C SER A 422 1.56 -18.67 -0.11
N GLY A 423 2.09 -19.86 0.19
CA GLY A 423 1.50 -20.78 1.17
C GLY A 423 1.81 -22.24 0.82
N THR A 424 1.04 -23.16 1.37
CA THR A 424 1.18 -24.58 1.09
C THR A 424 0.39 -25.02 -0.15
N ILE A 425 0.66 -26.21 -0.65
CA ILE A 425 -0.13 -26.83 -1.73
C ILE A 425 -1.60 -26.96 -1.31
N ARG A 426 -1.87 -27.41 -0.08
CA ARG A 426 -3.21 -27.49 0.51
C ARG A 426 -3.95 -26.15 0.41
N VAL A 427 -3.33 -25.06 0.89
CA VAL A 427 -3.91 -23.72 0.85
C VAL A 427 -4.23 -23.29 -0.57
N ASN A 428 -3.39 -23.65 -1.54
CA ASN A 428 -3.62 -23.31 -2.94
C ASN A 428 -4.76 -24.12 -3.59
N ILE A 429 -4.90 -25.40 -3.27
CA ILE A 429 -6.04 -26.21 -3.76
C ILE A 429 -7.36 -25.72 -3.16
N LEU A 430 -7.38 -25.36 -1.88
CA LEU A 430 -8.58 -24.92 -1.14
C LEU A 430 -8.85 -23.41 -1.23
N TYR A 431 -8.07 -22.68 -2.05
CA TYR A 431 -8.20 -21.23 -2.13
C TYR A 431 -9.58 -20.80 -2.65
N GLY A 432 -10.29 -19.99 -1.86
CA GLY A 432 -11.65 -19.51 -2.20
C GLY A 432 -12.78 -20.47 -1.81
N ILE A 433 -12.50 -21.56 -1.13
CA ILE A 433 -13.50 -22.53 -0.64
C ILE A 433 -13.91 -22.19 0.79
N ASN A 434 -15.19 -21.88 1.00
CA ASN A 434 -15.73 -21.44 2.29
C ASN A 434 -16.35 -22.57 3.11
N ARG A 435 -16.19 -23.86 2.69
CA ARG A 435 -16.66 -25.03 3.42
C ARG A 435 -15.49 -25.85 3.97
N HIS A 436 -15.76 -26.65 4.98
CA HIS A 436 -14.77 -27.63 5.44
C HIS A 436 -14.61 -28.73 4.38
N VAL A 437 -13.38 -29.03 4.00
CA VAL A 437 -12.99 -30.10 3.09
C VAL A 437 -12.13 -31.08 3.89
N SER A 438 -12.53 -32.34 3.97
CA SER A 438 -11.76 -33.36 4.67
C SER A 438 -10.49 -33.72 3.89
N ASP A 439 -9.51 -34.31 4.58
CA ASP A 439 -8.27 -34.78 3.93
C ASP A 439 -8.57 -35.85 2.88
N GLU A 440 -9.55 -36.72 3.15
CA GLU A 440 -9.97 -37.75 2.20
C GLU A 440 -10.57 -37.15 0.94
N GLU A 441 -11.41 -36.13 1.07
CA GLU A 441 -12.01 -35.39 -0.03
C GLU A 441 -10.93 -34.63 -0.84
N LEU A 442 -10.00 -33.95 -0.16
CA LEU A 442 -8.87 -33.26 -0.79
C LEU A 442 -8.01 -34.22 -1.61
N ILE A 443 -7.66 -35.38 -1.04
CA ILE A 443 -6.88 -36.42 -1.73
C ILE A 443 -7.62 -36.95 -2.97
N ASN A 444 -8.93 -37.13 -2.88
CA ASN A 444 -9.74 -37.58 -4.01
C ASN A 444 -9.68 -36.56 -5.16
N TYR A 445 -9.90 -35.27 -4.90
CA TYR A 445 -9.78 -34.24 -5.93
C TYR A 445 -8.36 -34.10 -6.49
N ALA A 446 -7.35 -34.27 -5.64
CA ALA A 446 -5.96 -34.27 -6.09
C ALA A 446 -5.64 -35.48 -7.02
N LYS A 447 -6.26 -36.64 -6.78
CA LYS A 447 -6.15 -37.80 -7.68
C LYS A 447 -6.85 -37.55 -9.02
N LEU A 448 -8.05 -36.97 -9.01
CA LEU A 448 -8.78 -36.61 -10.24
C LEU A 448 -7.99 -35.60 -11.09
N ALA A 449 -7.24 -34.70 -10.44
CA ALA A 449 -6.37 -33.74 -11.11
C ALA A 449 -4.97 -34.29 -11.45
N ASN A 450 -4.72 -35.57 -11.26
CA ASN A 450 -3.41 -36.21 -11.46
C ASN A 450 -2.26 -35.48 -10.70
N CYS A 451 -2.56 -34.91 -9.50
CA CYS A 451 -1.54 -34.19 -8.72
C CYS A 451 -1.15 -34.89 -7.42
N HIS A 452 -1.90 -35.87 -6.93
CA HIS A 452 -1.63 -36.57 -5.68
C HIS A 452 -0.22 -37.20 -5.64
N ASP A 453 0.17 -37.93 -6.68
CA ASP A 453 1.40 -38.70 -6.70
C ASP A 453 2.66 -37.82 -6.60
N PHE A 454 2.69 -36.70 -7.31
CA PHE A 454 3.84 -35.81 -7.20
C PHE A 454 3.83 -35.02 -5.88
N ILE A 455 2.64 -34.72 -5.31
CA ILE A 455 2.54 -34.06 -4.01
C ILE A 455 3.16 -34.94 -2.92
N MET A 456 2.89 -36.24 -2.98
CA MET A 456 3.43 -37.20 -2.02
C MET A 456 4.93 -37.49 -2.20
N GLN A 457 5.57 -36.99 -3.25
CA GLN A 457 7.03 -37.04 -3.42
C GLN A 457 7.76 -35.93 -2.65
N PHE A 458 7.04 -34.91 -2.18
CA PHE A 458 7.62 -33.89 -1.31
C PHE A 458 7.62 -34.38 0.13
N ASP A 459 8.65 -34.02 0.90
CA ASP A 459 8.82 -34.43 2.30
C ASP A 459 7.62 -34.04 3.18
N GLU A 460 7.02 -32.85 2.92
CA GLU A 460 5.88 -32.30 3.67
C GLU A 460 4.52 -32.57 2.96
N GLY A 461 4.50 -33.30 1.85
CA GLY A 461 3.28 -33.63 1.10
C GLY A 461 2.44 -32.37 0.78
N TYR A 462 1.16 -32.39 1.16
CA TYR A 462 0.23 -31.25 0.94
C TYR A 462 0.61 -29.97 1.68
N ASP A 463 1.43 -30.05 2.73
CA ASP A 463 1.85 -28.90 3.53
C ASP A 463 3.17 -28.28 3.01
N THR A 464 3.68 -28.78 1.89
CA THR A 464 4.84 -28.23 1.18
C THR A 464 4.59 -26.80 0.73
N LEU A 465 5.52 -25.89 1.07
CA LEU A 465 5.46 -24.48 0.67
C LEU A 465 5.80 -24.31 -0.81
N VAL A 466 4.89 -23.71 -1.58
CA VAL A 466 5.06 -23.50 -3.04
C VAL A 466 6.03 -22.37 -3.40
N GLY A 467 6.42 -21.54 -2.43
CA GLY A 467 7.24 -20.35 -2.67
C GLY A 467 6.45 -19.18 -3.27
N GLU A 468 7.16 -18.09 -3.55
CA GLU A 468 6.54 -16.92 -4.19
C GLU A 468 6.05 -17.28 -5.59
N ARG A 469 4.75 -17.02 -5.88
CA ARG A 469 4.09 -17.35 -7.15
C ARG A 469 4.28 -18.81 -7.62
N GLY A 470 4.54 -19.75 -6.70
CA GLY A 470 4.71 -21.16 -7.04
C GLY A 470 6.06 -21.49 -7.71
N LEU A 471 7.12 -20.70 -7.48
CA LEU A 471 8.43 -20.89 -8.12
C LEU A 471 9.09 -22.25 -7.81
N LYS A 472 8.70 -22.93 -6.72
CA LYS A 472 9.22 -24.24 -6.37
C LYS A 472 8.58 -25.40 -7.16
N LEU A 473 7.54 -25.11 -7.93
CA LEU A 473 6.81 -26.10 -8.70
C LEU A 473 7.09 -25.96 -10.21
N SER A 474 7.06 -27.08 -10.94
CA SER A 474 7.09 -27.04 -12.41
C SER A 474 5.80 -26.43 -12.98
N GLY A 475 5.81 -26.01 -14.25
CA GLY A 475 4.64 -25.51 -14.95
C GLY A 475 3.46 -26.49 -14.90
N GLY A 476 3.70 -27.74 -15.22
CA GLY A 476 2.69 -28.79 -15.18
C GLY A 476 2.18 -29.13 -13.78
N GLN A 477 3.02 -29.02 -12.74
CA GLN A 477 2.61 -29.19 -11.36
C GLN A 477 1.67 -28.06 -10.92
N ARG A 478 2.00 -26.80 -11.22
CA ARG A 478 1.13 -25.66 -10.93
C ARG A 478 -0.22 -25.80 -11.61
N GLN A 479 -0.24 -26.21 -12.87
CA GLN A 479 -1.47 -26.38 -13.63
C GLN A 479 -2.38 -27.48 -13.06
N ARG A 480 -1.81 -28.63 -12.66
CA ARG A 480 -2.59 -29.70 -12.02
C ARG A 480 -3.16 -29.27 -10.66
N ILE A 481 -2.46 -28.45 -9.90
CA ILE A 481 -2.99 -27.84 -8.66
C ILE A 481 -4.15 -26.88 -8.98
N ASP A 482 -4.09 -26.10 -10.06
CA ASP A 482 -5.18 -25.21 -10.49
C ASP A 482 -6.41 -26.00 -10.95
N ILE A 483 -6.20 -27.11 -11.65
CA ILE A 483 -7.27 -28.07 -11.98
C ILE A 483 -7.88 -28.67 -10.71
N ALA A 484 -7.07 -29.08 -9.72
CA ALA A 484 -7.56 -29.58 -8.44
C ALA A 484 -8.41 -28.54 -7.71
N ARG A 485 -8.01 -27.27 -7.69
CA ARG A 485 -8.80 -26.14 -7.17
C ARG A 485 -10.17 -26.06 -7.84
N SER A 486 -10.21 -26.24 -9.17
CA SER A 486 -11.45 -26.23 -9.95
C SER A 486 -12.36 -27.43 -9.63
N PHE A 487 -11.80 -28.62 -9.38
CA PHE A 487 -12.56 -29.78 -8.90
C PHE A 487 -13.22 -29.52 -7.54
N VAL A 488 -12.46 -28.96 -6.56
CA VAL A 488 -13.00 -28.65 -5.23
C VAL A 488 -14.10 -27.60 -5.29
N LYS A 489 -13.97 -26.61 -6.18
CA LYS A 489 -14.97 -25.56 -6.42
C LYS A 489 -16.25 -26.08 -7.04
N ASN A 490 -16.17 -27.12 -7.88
CA ASN A 490 -17.26 -27.76 -8.61
C ASN A 490 -18.19 -26.77 -9.33
N PRO A 491 -17.68 -26.01 -10.31
CA PRO A 491 -18.44 -24.96 -11.00
C PRO A 491 -19.41 -25.51 -12.04
N ASP A 492 -20.48 -24.75 -12.34
CA ASP A 492 -21.43 -25.06 -13.43
C ASP A 492 -20.85 -24.66 -14.80
N ILE A 493 -20.09 -23.57 -14.84
CA ILE A 493 -19.42 -23.03 -16.03
C ILE A 493 -17.91 -23.12 -15.83
N LEU A 494 -17.22 -23.74 -16.78
CA LEU A 494 -15.77 -23.89 -16.76
C LEU A 494 -15.14 -23.08 -17.89
N LEU A 495 -14.23 -22.17 -17.55
CA LEU A 495 -13.43 -21.39 -18.48
C LEU A 495 -12.01 -21.97 -18.55
N LEU A 496 -11.53 -22.31 -19.75
CA LEU A 496 -10.21 -22.87 -19.98
C LEU A 496 -9.43 -21.98 -20.96
N ASP A 497 -8.33 -21.38 -20.51
CA ASP A 497 -7.47 -20.54 -21.36
C ASP A 497 -6.14 -21.24 -21.60
N GLU A 498 -5.92 -21.74 -22.84
CA GLU A 498 -4.69 -22.36 -23.35
C GLU A 498 -3.95 -23.27 -22.33
N ALA A 499 -4.68 -24.22 -21.78
CA ALA A 499 -4.28 -24.98 -20.61
C ALA A 499 -3.05 -25.90 -20.79
N THR A 500 -2.35 -25.94 -21.95
CA THR A 500 -1.30 -26.93 -22.22
C THR A 500 -0.05 -26.38 -22.94
N ALA A 501 0.20 -25.07 -22.92
CA ALA A 501 1.37 -24.47 -23.57
C ALA A 501 2.67 -24.73 -22.76
N ASN A 502 3.77 -25.09 -23.46
CA ASN A 502 5.13 -25.23 -22.90
C ASN A 502 5.34 -26.36 -21.88
N LEU A 503 4.70 -27.51 -22.04
CA LEU A 503 4.83 -28.66 -21.17
C LEU A 503 5.55 -29.84 -21.87
N ASP A 504 6.17 -30.70 -21.08
CA ASP A 504 6.65 -31.98 -21.54
C ASP A 504 5.49 -32.95 -21.87
N SER A 505 5.70 -33.89 -22.79
CA SER A 505 4.64 -34.77 -23.31
C SER A 505 3.96 -35.61 -22.22
N GLU A 506 4.67 -36.04 -21.18
CA GLU A 506 4.08 -36.83 -20.09
C GLU A 506 3.18 -35.97 -19.20
N SER A 507 3.62 -34.79 -18.82
CA SER A 507 2.83 -33.82 -18.05
C SER A 507 1.59 -33.38 -18.84
N GLU A 508 1.72 -33.20 -20.15
CA GLU A 508 0.63 -32.83 -21.03
C GLU A 508 -0.49 -33.88 -21.05
N LEU A 509 -0.15 -35.14 -21.17
CA LEU A 509 -1.15 -36.24 -21.14
C LEU A 509 -1.92 -36.24 -19.81
N LYS A 510 -1.23 -36.17 -18.67
CA LYS A 510 -1.86 -36.16 -17.35
C LYS A 510 -2.78 -34.94 -17.15
N ILE A 511 -2.41 -33.78 -17.69
CA ILE A 511 -3.21 -32.57 -17.65
C ILE A 511 -4.43 -32.71 -18.54
N GLN A 512 -4.28 -33.26 -19.73
CA GLN A 512 -5.38 -33.49 -20.67
C GLN A 512 -6.43 -34.43 -20.09
N GLU A 513 -6.01 -35.56 -19.50
CA GLU A 513 -6.90 -36.49 -18.79
C GLU A 513 -7.67 -35.82 -17.66
N ALA A 514 -6.96 -35.01 -16.82
CA ALA A 514 -7.57 -34.28 -15.73
C ALA A 514 -8.60 -33.24 -16.23
N LEU A 515 -8.28 -32.53 -17.33
CA LEU A 515 -9.19 -31.56 -17.94
C LEU A 515 -10.41 -32.25 -18.56
N GLU A 516 -10.25 -33.39 -19.28
CA GLU A 516 -11.37 -34.16 -19.84
C GLU A 516 -12.32 -34.58 -18.70
N THR A 517 -11.79 -35.12 -17.60
CA THR A 517 -12.60 -35.47 -16.41
C THR A 517 -13.28 -34.23 -15.80
N LEU A 518 -12.58 -33.10 -15.75
CA LEU A 518 -13.15 -31.86 -15.20
C LEU A 518 -14.27 -31.30 -16.09
N MET A 519 -14.19 -31.47 -17.41
CA MET A 519 -15.20 -30.99 -18.38
C MET A 519 -16.49 -31.83 -18.38
N GLU A 520 -16.45 -33.08 -17.92
CA GLU A 520 -17.62 -33.97 -17.94
C GLU A 520 -18.83 -33.38 -17.23
N GLY A 521 -19.97 -33.29 -17.93
CA GLY A 521 -21.23 -32.79 -17.40
C GLY A 521 -21.30 -31.28 -17.14
N ARG A 522 -20.26 -30.49 -17.49
CA ARG A 522 -20.19 -29.04 -17.28
C ARG A 522 -20.29 -28.26 -18.58
N THR A 523 -20.85 -27.05 -18.48
CA THR A 523 -20.80 -26.08 -19.57
C THR A 523 -19.38 -25.54 -19.67
N THR A 524 -18.63 -25.94 -20.68
CA THR A 524 -17.21 -25.61 -20.81
C THR A 524 -16.97 -24.68 -21.98
N ILE A 525 -16.22 -23.61 -21.71
CA ILE A 525 -15.78 -22.62 -22.70
C ILE A 525 -14.27 -22.68 -22.78
N VAL A 526 -13.71 -22.92 -23.96
CA VAL A 526 -12.27 -23.09 -24.16
C VAL A 526 -11.77 -22.04 -25.16
N ILE A 527 -10.72 -21.28 -24.80
CA ILE A 527 -9.92 -20.57 -25.79
C ILE A 527 -8.95 -21.59 -26.38
N ALA A 528 -9.25 -22.04 -27.62
CA ALA A 528 -8.54 -23.13 -28.22
C ALA A 528 -7.45 -22.64 -29.19
N HIS A 529 -6.22 -23.07 -28.92
CA HIS A 529 -5.04 -22.86 -29.76
C HIS A 529 -4.57 -24.19 -30.41
N ARG A 530 -5.11 -25.34 -29.98
CA ARG A 530 -4.75 -26.67 -30.53
C ARG A 530 -5.88 -27.25 -31.36
N LEU A 531 -5.51 -27.83 -32.48
CA LEU A 531 -6.46 -28.43 -33.41
C LEU A 531 -7.23 -29.61 -32.79
N SER A 532 -6.59 -30.37 -31.89
CA SER A 532 -7.22 -31.48 -31.17
C SER A 532 -8.40 -30.99 -30.30
N THR A 533 -8.25 -29.90 -29.58
CA THR A 533 -9.31 -29.29 -28.78
C THR A 533 -10.43 -28.75 -29.65
N ILE A 534 -10.07 -28.07 -30.74
CA ILE A 534 -11.05 -27.50 -31.71
C ILE A 534 -11.93 -28.61 -32.32
N LYS A 535 -11.34 -29.74 -32.69
CA LYS A 535 -12.09 -30.85 -33.31
C LYS A 535 -13.06 -31.57 -32.37
N LYS A 536 -12.74 -31.60 -31.05
CA LYS A 536 -13.57 -32.24 -30.02
C LYS A 536 -14.72 -31.34 -29.55
N ALA A 537 -14.66 -30.03 -29.83
CA ALA A 537 -15.69 -29.09 -29.41
C ALA A 537 -17.02 -29.34 -30.12
N GLY A 538 -18.11 -29.35 -29.33
CA GLY A 538 -19.48 -29.47 -29.87
C GLY A 538 -19.90 -28.21 -30.65
N GLN A 539 -19.34 -27.05 -30.30
CA GLN A 539 -19.56 -25.79 -31.00
C GLN A 539 -18.25 -25.01 -31.08
N ILE A 540 -18.03 -24.37 -32.21
CA ILE A 540 -16.92 -23.43 -32.42
C ILE A 540 -17.49 -22.05 -32.73
N ILE A 541 -16.95 -21.03 -32.06
CA ILE A 541 -17.26 -19.61 -32.29
C ILE A 541 -15.98 -18.95 -32.80
N PHE A 542 -15.99 -18.57 -34.10
CA PHE A 542 -14.84 -17.96 -34.74
C PHE A 542 -14.90 -16.45 -34.64
N LEU A 543 -13.95 -15.85 -33.89
CA LEU A 543 -13.81 -14.41 -33.71
C LEU A 543 -12.76 -13.85 -34.67
N ASP A 544 -13.12 -12.79 -35.35
CA ASP A 544 -12.19 -11.97 -36.13
C ASP A 544 -12.47 -10.48 -35.91
N LYS A 545 -11.44 -9.72 -35.51
CA LYS A 545 -11.50 -8.27 -35.27
C LYS A 545 -12.67 -7.83 -34.37
N GLY A 546 -12.94 -8.60 -33.33
CA GLY A 546 -13.97 -8.25 -32.34
C GLY A 546 -15.39 -8.66 -32.73
N GLN A 547 -15.60 -9.37 -33.82
CA GLN A 547 -16.91 -9.84 -34.29
C GLN A 547 -16.95 -11.35 -34.39
N VAL A 548 -18.13 -11.95 -34.17
CA VAL A 548 -18.38 -13.35 -34.44
C VAL A 548 -18.67 -13.53 -35.95
N THR A 549 -17.72 -14.08 -36.67
CA THR A 549 -17.85 -14.27 -38.14
C THR A 549 -18.24 -15.65 -38.55
N GLY A 550 -18.15 -16.65 -37.67
CA GLY A 550 -18.56 -18.03 -37.93
C GLY A 550 -18.97 -18.75 -36.66
N LYS A 551 -20.01 -19.59 -36.75
CA LYS A 551 -20.49 -20.44 -35.65
C LYS A 551 -20.91 -21.79 -36.23
N GLY A 552 -20.52 -22.89 -35.57
CA GLY A 552 -20.87 -24.25 -35.99
C GLY A 552 -19.86 -25.29 -35.54
N THR A 553 -19.96 -26.50 -36.05
CA THR A 553 -18.99 -27.58 -35.83
C THR A 553 -17.73 -27.38 -36.68
N HIS A 554 -16.67 -28.13 -36.39
CA HIS A 554 -15.44 -28.12 -37.19
C HIS A 554 -15.70 -28.41 -38.68
N SER A 555 -16.52 -29.39 -38.94
CA SER A 555 -16.84 -29.80 -40.31
C SER A 555 -17.63 -28.74 -41.09
N GLU A 556 -18.60 -28.11 -40.44
CA GLU A 556 -19.42 -27.06 -41.06
C GLU A 556 -18.58 -25.83 -41.37
N LEU A 557 -17.73 -25.37 -40.41
CA LEU A 557 -16.87 -24.21 -40.61
C LEU A 557 -15.74 -24.46 -41.62
N MET A 558 -15.22 -25.69 -41.71
CA MET A 558 -14.26 -26.07 -42.75
C MET A 558 -14.86 -26.02 -44.15
N ALA A 559 -16.16 -26.31 -44.28
CA ALA A 559 -16.87 -26.24 -45.55
C ALA A 559 -17.32 -24.84 -45.94
N SER A 560 -17.81 -24.05 -44.97
CA SER A 560 -18.51 -22.79 -45.22
C SER A 560 -17.70 -21.52 -44.95
N HIS A 561 -16.66 -21.56 -44.08
CA HIS A 561 -15.98 -20.36 -43.58
C HIS A 561 -14.52 -20.30 -44.02
N ALA A 562 -14.20 -19.52 -45.06
CA ALA A 562 -12.86 -19.42 -45.66
C ALA A 562 -11.75 -18.99 -44.66
N LYS A 563 -12.03 -18.01 -43.81
CA LYS A 563 -11.04 -17.54 -42.81
C LYS A 563 -10.73 -18.60 -41.75
N TYR A 564 -11.75 -19.36 -41.30
CA TYR A 564 -11.57 -20.49 -40.41
C TYR A 564 -10.72 -21.57 -41.02
N LYS A 565 -11.00 -21.93 -42.27
CA LYS A 565 -10.21 -22.91 -43.02
C LYS A 565 -8.75 -22.52 -43.13
N ASN A 566 -8.48 -21.25 -43.47
CA ASN A 566 -7.11 -20.73 -43.53
C ASN A 566 -6.42 -20.76 -42.17
N PHE A 567 -7.14 -20.41 -41.09
CA PHE A 567 -6.62 -20.47 -39.73
C PHE A 567 -6.22 -21.90 -39.33
N VAL A 568 -7.08 -22.89 -39.59
CA VAL A 568 -6.81 -24.32 -39.32
C VAL A 568 -5.63 -24.85 -40.14
N VAL A 569 -5.51 -24.44 -41.41
CA VAL A 569 -4.38 -24.83 -42.26
C VAL A 569 -3.07 -24.25 -41.75
N SER A 570 -3.07 -22.99 -41.32
CA SER A 570 -1.88 -22.37 -40.75
C SER A 570 -1.43 -23.02 -39.43
N GLN A 571 -2.36 -23.49 -38.59
CA GLN A 571 -2.04 -24.25 -37.38
C GLN A 571 -1.48 -25.65 -37.65
N LYS A 572 -1.92 -26.32 -38.71
CA LYS A 572 -1.37 -27.64 -39.12
C LYS A 572 0.09 -27.61 -39.57
N LEU A 573 0.62 -26.41 -39.88
CA LEU A 573 2.02 -26.22 -40.24
C LEU A 573 2.92 -26.05 -39.02
N THR A 574 2.34 -25.89 -37.84
CA THR A 574 3.03 -25.66 -36.54
C THR A 574 2.88 -26.82 -35.55
N ASP A 575 1.97 -27.78 -35.79
CA ASP A 575 1.87 -29.09 -35.10
C ASP A 575 2.69 -30.16 -35.86
#